data_d9e70decd3800c19285fcf2da68ebd9c
#
_entry.id   d9e70decd3800c19285fcf2da68ebd9c
#
_cell.length_a   1.000
_cell.length_b   1.000
_cell.length_c   1.000
_cell.angle_alpha   90.00
_cell.angle_beta   90.00
_cell.angle_gamma   90.00
#
_symmetry.space_group_name_H-M   'P 1'
#
loop_
_entity.id
_entity.type
_entity.pdbx_description
1 polymer ?
#
loop_
_entity_poly.entity_id
_entity_poly.type
_entity_poly.pdbx_seq_one_letter_code
_entity_poly.pdbx_strand_id
1 'polypeptide(L)'
;MYLMTCTRPDLAYPLSILARYVALGRHRPEHMAAAKRVLRYLCSTSGLGLVLGGRSPVVLTGHADASWVDDLATQRLSQGYTFRLGSGSVSWRSTRSSSLTFLLTDLGEPPRSPPVLYVDNKAMLALCREHRLEHRTKHIALRYFLARELQQCGQLRLAYVASQANTADIFTKALQPCDHQRFCTMLALM
;
A
#
# COMPACT_ATOMS: atom_id res chain seq x y z
N MET A 1 -6.30 -4.60 15.54
CA MET A 1 -5.03 -4.85 14.82
C MET A 1 -5.07 -6.19 14.05
N TYR A 2 -5.43 -7.33 14.67
CA TYR A 2 -5.44 -8.64 14.01
C TYR A 2 -6.22 -8.67 12.67
N LEU A 3 -7.47 -8.24 12.66
CA LEU A 3 -8.28 -8.20 11.42
C LEU A 3 -7.59 -7.40 10.30
N MET A 4 -7.03 -6.25 10.62
CA MET A 4 -6.34 -5.38 9.68
C MET A 4 -5.14 -6.07 9.00
N THR A 5 -4.43 -6.91 9.72
CA THR A 5 -3.21 -7.57 9.22
C THR A 5 -3.48 -8.89 8.52
N CYS A 6 -4.60 -9.57 8.85
CA CYS A 6 -4.83 -10.94 8.39
C CYS A 6 -5.94 -11.07 7.35
N THR A 7 -7.04 -10.31 7.47
CA THR A 7 -8.25 -10.57 6.66
C THR A 7 -8.96 -9.33 6.14
N ARG A 8 -8.68 -8.16 6.69
CA ARG A 8 -9.41 -6.91 6.39
C ARG A 8 -8.44 -5.79 6.00
N PRO A 9 -7.88 -5.82 4.78
CA PRO A 9 -6.99 -4.78 4.26
C PRO A 9 -7.63 -3.38 4.25
N ASP A 10 -8.93 -3.29 4.06
CA ASP A 10 -9.72 -2.06 4.07
C ASP A 10 -9.64 -1.26 5.39
N LEU A 11 -9.28 -1.92 6.49
CA LEU A 11 -9.10 -1.28 7.79
C LEU A 11 -7.67 -0.74 8.02
N ALA A 12 -6.74 -1.02 7.10
CA ALA A 12 -5.32 -0.74 7.35
C ALA A 12 -5.05 0.77 7.52
N TYR A 13 -5.60 1.61 6.66
CA TYR A 13 -5.41 3.05 6.73
C TYR A 13 -6.06 3.68 7.98
N PRO A 14 -7.36 3.52 8.23
CA PRO A 14 -8.01 4.15 9.39
C PRO A 14 -7.41 3.69 10.72
N LEU A 15 -7.05 2.42 10.85
CA LEU A 15 -6.42 1.92 12.08
C LEU A 15 -4.98 2.39 12.24
N SER A 16 -4.22 2.55 11.14
CA SER A 16 -2.88 3.13 11.20
C SER A 16 -2.90 4.59 11.68
N ILE A 17 -3.93 5.36 11.28
CA ILE A 17 -4.15 6.73 11.75
C ILE A 17 -4.49 6.75 13.23
N LEU A 18 -5.48 5.96 13.66
CA LEU A 18 -5.92 5.92 15.06
C LEU A 18 -4.82 5.46 16.02
N ALA A 19 -4.05 4.44 15.63
CA ALA A 19 -2.94 3.92 16.42
C ALA A 19 -1.87 4.99 16.73
N ARG A 20 -1.66 5.93 15.82
CA ARG A 20 -0.71 7.04 16.03
C ARG A 20 -1.10 7.94 17.19
N TYR A 21 -2.38 8.33 17.26
CA TYR A 21 -2.86 9.21 18.32
C TYR A 21 -2.84 8.53 19.68
N VAL A 22 -3.08 7.22 19.73
CA VAL A 22 -2.95 6.42 20.95
C VAL A 22 -1.50 6.35 21.40
N ALA A 23 -0.59 6.02 20.48
CA ALA A 23 0.85 5.90 20.78
C ALA A 23 1.48 7.22 21.27
N LEU A 24 0.98 8.37 20.78
CA LEU A 24 1.45 9.68 21.18
C LEU A 24 0.78 10.21 22.45
N GLY A 25 -0.16 9.48 23.06
CA GLY A 25 -0.96 9.96 24.19
C GLY A 25 -1.84 11.19 23.87
N ARG A 26 -2.06 11.48 22.59
CA ARG A 26 -2.79 12.65 22.10
C ARG A 26 -4.19 12.32 21.62
N HIS A 27 -4.81 11.31 22.24
CA HIS A 27 -6.19 10.95 21.90
C HIS A 27 -7.17 12.06 22.34
N ARG A 28 -8.15 12.34 21.49
CA ARG A 28 -9.22 13.33 21.71
C ARG A 28 -10.57 12.67 21.45
N PRO A 29 -11.70 13.30 21.89
CA PRO A 29 -13.03 12.78 21.60
C PRO A 29 -13.30 12.48 20.13
N GLU A 30 -12.72 13.25 19.21
CA GLU A 30 -12.83 13.06 17.77
C GLU A 30 -12.23 11.71 17.33
N HIS A 31 -11.09 11.31 17.91
CA HIS A 31 -10.46 10.03 17.61
C HIS A 31 -11.29 8.87 18.15
N MET A 32 -11.94 9.04 19.29
CA MET A 32 -12.90 8.06 19.82
C MET A 32 -14.14 7.95 18.92
N ALA A 33 -14.65 9.06 18.40
CA ALA A 33 -15.75 9.05 17.42
C ALA A 33 -15.34 8.32 16.12
N ALA A 34 -14.12 8.54 15.64
CA ALA A 34 -13.57 7.82 14.49
C ALA A 34 -13.42 6.31 14.77
N ALA A 35 -12.93 5.92 15.95
CA ALA A 35 -12.85 4.50 16.34
C ALA A 35 -14.24 3.84 16.38
N LYS A 36 -15.25 4.52 16.95
CA LYS A 36 -16.65 4.05 16.93
C LYS A 36 -17.18 3.91 15.48
N ARG A 37 -16.77 4.79 14.58
CA ARG A 37 -17.15 4.69 13.15
C ARG A 37 -16.56 3.44 12.50
N VAL A 38 -15.30 3.10 12.79
CA VAL A 38 -14.69 1.87 12.34
C VAL A 38 -15.43 0.63 12.87
N LEU A 39 -15.83 0.64 14.14
CA LEU A 39 -16.63 -0.46 14.72
C LEU A 39 -18.00 -0.61 14.03
N ARG A 40 -18.71 0.49 13.76
CA ARG A 40 -19.97 0.45 13.01
C ARG A 40 -19.78 -0.10 11.60
N TYR A 41 -18.72 0.33 10.92
CA TYR A 41 -18.34 -0.21 9.61
C TYR A 41 -18.09 -1.72 9.68
N LEU A 42 -17.36 -2.21 10.67
CA LEU A 42 -17.15 -3.64 10.88
C LEU A 42 -18.46 -4.40 11.10
N CYS A 43 -19.37 -3.87 11.93
CA CYS A 43 -20.68 -4.48 12.15
C CYS A 43 -21.50 -4.58 10.85
N SER A 44 -21.51 -3.49 10.04
CA SER A 44 -22.25 -3.47 8.78
C SER A 44 -21.60 -4.29 7.66
N THR A 45 -20.34 -4.66 7.81
CA THR A 45 -19.55 -5.43 6.83
C THR A 45 -19.00 -6.72 7.42
N SER A 46 -19.72 -7.32 8.37
CA SER A 46 -19.27 -8.55 9.05
C SER A 46 -19.15 -9.75 8.11
N GLY A 47 -19.91 -9.77 7.02
CA GLY A 47 -19.83 -10.80 5.97
C GLY A 47 -18.70 -10.60 4.97
N LEU A 48 -18.02 -9.43 4.96
CA LEU A 48 -16.91 -9.17 4.05
C LEU A 48 -15.69 -10.02 4.44
N GLY A 49 -15.22 -10.83 3.50
CA GLY A 49 -14.04 -11.66 3.64
C GLY A 49 -13.08 -11.51 2.47
N LEU A 50 -11.82 -11.76 2.70
CA LEU A 50 -10.81 -11.80 1.64
C LEU A 50 -10.89 -13.13 0.91
N VAL A 51 -11.17 -13.08 -0.39
CA VAL A 51 -11.25 -14.27 -1.23
C VAL A 51 -9.90 -14.56 -1.86
N LEU A 52 -9.33 -15.71 -1.54
CA LEU A 52 -8.07 -16.21 -2.07
C LEU A 52 -8.34 -17.39 -3.01
N GLY A 53 -7.56 -17.46 -4.09
CA GLY A 53 -7.71 -18.54 -5.08
C GLY A 53 -8.50 -18.10 -6.31
N GLY A 54 -9.03 -19.07 -7.06
CA GLY A 54 -9.74 -18.86 -8.33
C GLY A 54 -9.02 -19.46 -9.53
N ARG A 55 -9.61 -19.30 -10.72
CA ARG A 55 -9.06 -19.84 -11.99
C ARG A 55 -8.06 -18.91 -12.68
N SER A 56 -7.75 -17.77 -12.08
CA SER A 56 -6.78 -16.82 -12.63
C SER A 56 -5.36 -17.38 -12.57
N PRO A 57 -4.52 -17.07 -13.57
CA PRO A 57 -3.10 -17.44 -13.51
C PRO A 57 -2.47 -16.96 -12.23
N VAL A 58 -1.59 -17.77 -11.64
CA VAL A 58 -0.85 -17.44 -10.42
C VAL A 58 0.28 -16.48 -10.81
N VAL A 59 -0.05 -15.20 -10.89
CA VAL A 59 0.90 -14.11 -11.18
C VAL A 59 0.96 -13.20 -9.97
N LEU A 60 2.18 -12.93 -9.51
CA LEU A 60 2.41 -11.98 -8.44
C LEU A 60 2.41 -10.56 -9.01
N THR A 61 1.50 -9.74 -8.52
CA THR A 61 1.42 -8.30 -8.87
C THR A 61 1.44 -7.45 -7.60
N GLY A 62 2.12 -6.32 -7.66
CA GLY A 62 2.17 -5.36 -6.57
C GLY A 62 1.61 -4.01 -7.00
N HIS A 63 1.01 -3.30 -6.06
CA HIS A 63 0.65 -1.90 -6.19
C HIS A 63 1.28 -1.13 -5.03
N ALA A 64 1.84 0.03 -5.30
CA ALA A 64 2.41 0.89 -4.29
C ALA A 64 1.96 2.34 -4.50
N ASP A 65 1.68 3.01 -3.40
CA ASP A 65 1.44 4.45 -3.35
C ASP A 65 2.24 5.08 -2.19
N ALA A 66 2.72 6.29 -2.42
CA ALA A 66 3.38 7.10 -1.42
C ALA A 66 2.87 8.52 -1.51
N SER A 67 2.01 8.92 -0.57
CA SER A 67 1.53 10.29 -0.51
C SER A 67 2.55 11.18 0.20
N TRP A 68 2.88 12.30 -0.44
CA TRP A 68 3.93 13.23 0.02
C TRP A 68 3.49 14.16 1.16
N VAL A 69 2.21 14.27 1.46
CA VAL A 69 1.67 15.35 2.31
C VAL A 69 0.46 14.89 3.14
N ASP A 70 0.67 14.05 4.14
CA ASP A 70 -0.41 13.81 5.11
C ASP A 70 -0.21 14.53 6.45
N ASP A 71 0.96 15.11 6.68
CA ASP A 71 1.21 15.81 7.94
C ASP A 71 2.35 16.83 7.77
N LEU A 72 1.95 18.09 7.58
CA LEU A 72 2.87 19.23 7.49
C LEU A 72 3.74 19.39 8.75
N ALA A 73 3.27 18.90 9.90
CA ALA A 73 3.97 19.03 11.18
C ALA A 73 5.09 17.99 11.37
N THR A 74 5.00 16.81 10.75
CA THR A 74 5.98 15.73 10.96
C THR A 74 6.78 15.37 9.72
N GLN A 75 6.46 15.90 8.55
CA GLN A 75 7.12 15.65 7.24
C GLN A 75 7.30 14.14 6.93
N ARG A 76 6.46 13.28 7.50
CA ARG A 76 6.55 11.82 7.31
C ARG A 76 5.57 11.39 6.22
N LEU A 77 6.06 10.58 5.31
CA LEU A 77 5.32 10.02 4.18
C LEU A 77 4.42 8.87 4.63
N SER A 78 3.15 8.92 4.27
CA SER A 78 2.31 7.74 4.32
C SER A 78 2.62 6.85 3.12
N GLN A 79 2.88 5.57 3.37
CA GLN A 79 3.18 4.58 2.33
C GLN A 79 2.19 3.45 2.45
N GLY A 80 1.66 3.03 1.32
CA GLY A 80 0.78 1.90 1.21
C GLY A 80 1.25 0.96 0.11
N TYR A 81 1.08 -0.33 0.33
CA TYR A 81 1.27 -1.31 -0.70
C TYR A 81 0.30 -2.48 -0.55
N THR A 82 0.07 -3.16 -1.65
CA THR A 82 -0.57 -4.46 -1.67
C THR A 82 0.10 -5.36 -2.68
N PHE A 83 0.28 -6.63 -2.31
CA PHE A 83 0.65 -7.70 -3.21
C PHE A 83 -0.52 -8.64 -3.39
N ARG A 84 -0.73 -9.04 -4.63
CA ARG A 84 -1.77 -9.96 -5.05
C ARG A 84 -1.16 -11.17 -5.70
N LEU A 85 -1.67 -12.35 -5.37
CA LEU A 85 -1.35 -13.60 -6.02
C LEU A 85 -2.61 -14.12 -6.71
N GLY A 86 -2.60 -14.09 -8.04
CA GLY A 86 -3.83 -14.34 -8.81
C GLY A 86 -4.93 -13.30 -8.50
N SER A 87 -6.07 -13.73 -7.99
CA SER A 87 -7.23 -12.86 -7.72
C SER A 87 -7.18 -12.17 -6.36
N GLY A 88 -6.47 -12.69 -5.36
CA GLY A 88 -6.54 -12.23 -3.97
C GLY A 88 -5.31 -11.49 -3.48
N SER A 89 -5.51 -10.58 -2.54
CA SER A 89 -4.43 -9.89 -1.84
C SER A 89 -3.82 -10.80 -0.77
N VAL A 90 -2.50 -10.99 -0.82
CA VAL A 90 -1.76 -11.88 0.09
C VAL A 90 -0.89 -11.12 1.09
N SER A 91 -0.54 -9.87 0.78
CA SER A 91 0.21 -9.00 1.68
C SER A 91 -0.16 -7.54 1.43
N TRP A 92 -0.31 -6.77 2.49
CA TRP A 92 -0.62 -5.33 2.42
C TRP A 92 -0.14 -4.61 3.66
N ARG A 93 0.07 -3.33 3.51
CA ARG A 93 0.47 -2.48 4.63
C ARG A 93 0.08 -1.01 4.40
N SER A 94 -0.32 -0.36 5.49
CA SER A 94 -0.40 1.09 5.60
C SER A 94 0.56 1.53 6.70
N THR A 95 1.62 2.24 6.35
CA THR A 95 2.69 2.60 7.31
C THR A 95 3.33 3.92 6.95
N ARG A 96 3.96 4.52 7.92
CA ARG A 96 4.97 5.56 7.73
C ARG A 96 6.34 4.90 7.81
N SER A 97 6.95 4.62 6.70
CA SER A 97 8.27 4.01 6.70
C SER A 97 9.23 4.67 5.75
N SER A 98 10.49 4.50 6.07
CA SER A 98 11.64 4.96 5.29
C SER A 98 12.21 3.90 4.35
N SER A 99 11.64 2.70 4.23
CA SER A 99 12.31 1.62 3.49
C SER A 99 11.37 0.67 2.74
N LEU A 100 11.58 0.56 1.44
CA LEU A 100 10.97 -0.43 0.53
C LEU A 100 11.62 -1.84 0.70
N THR A 101 12.70 -1.92 1.46
CA THR A 101 13.60 -3.07 1.54
C THR A 101 12.96 -4.32 2.16
N PHE A 102 11.95 -4.15 3.03
CA PHE A 102 11.33 -5.29 3.73
C PHE A 102 10.36 -6.13 2.89
N LEU A 103 9.98 -5.63 1.74
CA LEU A 103 8.88 -6.18 0.94
C LEU A 103 9.23 -7.45 0.17
N LEU A 104 10.46 -7.56 -0.26
CA LEU A 104 10.93 -8.68 -1.10
C LEU A 104 11.51 -9.82 -0.27
N THR A 105 11.90 -9.52 0.98
CA THR A 105 12.49 -10.52 1.88
C THR A 105 11.43 -11.45 2.49
N ASP A 106 10.19 -10.96 2.65
CA ASP A 106 9.10 -11.74 3.26
C ASP A 106 8.46 -12.77 2.31
N LEU A 107 8.75 -12.73 1.01
CA LEU A 107 8.10 -13.59 0.02
C LEU A 107 8.73 -14.99 -0.14
N GLY A 108 9.85 -15.28 0.50
CA GLY A 108 10.43 -16.62 0.72
C GLY A 108 10.62 -17.57 -0.46
N GLU A 109 9.92 -17.35 -1.57
CA GLU A 109 9.97 -18.16 -2.79
C GLU A 109 10.27 -17.28 -4.01
N PRO A 110 11.27 -17.58 -4.83
CA PRO A 110 11.53 -16.81 -6.05
C PRO A 110 10.36 -17.01 -7.03
N PRO A 111 9.68 -15.92 -7.42
CA PRO A 111 8.60 -16.02 -8.39
C PRO A 111 9.14 -16.52 -9.74
N ARG A 112 8.37 -17.34 -10.45
CA ARG A 112 8.73 -17.90 -11.78
C ARG A 112 8.93 -16.83 -12.85
N SER A 113 8.46 -15.63 -12.64
CA SER A 113 8.67 -14.42 -13.46
C SER A 113 8.85 -13.21 -12.54
N PRO A 114 9.58 -12.17 -12.96
CA PRO A 114 9.74 -10.97 -12.13
C PRO A 114 8.38 -10.38 -11.79
N PRO A 115 8.10 -10.12 -10.51
CA PRO A 115 6.86 -9.50 -10.08
C PRO A 115 6.72 -8.11 -10.72
N VAL A 116 5.49 -7.74 -11.05
CA VAL A 116 5.17 -6.40 -11.57
C VAL A 116 4.72 -5.53 -10.42
N LEU A 117 5.41 -4.42 -10.19
CA LEU A 117 5.02 -3.39 -9.24
C LEU A 117 4.44 -2.20 -9.99
N TYR A 118 3.16 -1.95 -9.76
CA TYR A 118 2.42 -0.83 -10.33
C TYR A 118 2.53 0.40 -9.45
N VAL A 119 2.86 1.53 -10.07
CA VAL A 119 2.95 2.84 -9.40
C VAL A 119 2.28 3.91 -10.27
N ASP A 120 1.63 4.87 -9.64
CA ASP A 120 0.94 5.97 -10.34
C ASP A 120 1.82 7.22 -10.49
N ASN A 121 3.02 7.22 -9.95
CA ASN A 121 3.95 8.33 -10.04
C ASN A 121 4.86 8.21 -11.28
N LYS A 122 4.51 8.94 -12.35
CA LYS A 122 5.29 8.98 -13.59
C LYS A 122 6.71 9.53 -13.40
N ALA A 123 6.88 10.50 -12.49
CA ALA A 123 8.21 11.05 -12.20
C ALA A 123 9.11 10.01 -11.53
N MET A 124 8.56 9.17 -10.64
CA MET A 124 9.29 8.05 -10.08
C MET A 124 9.74 7.07 -11.16
N LEU A 125 8.85 6.70 -12.07
CA LEU A 125 9.19 5.79 -13.16
C LEU A 125 10.26 6.37 -14.10
N ALA A 126 10.21 7.66 -14.39
CA ALA A 126 11.24 8.35 -15.16
C ALA A 126 12.60 8.29 -14.43
N LEU A 127 12.65 8.61 -13.15
CA LEU A 127 13.87 8.55 -12.34
C LEU A 127 14.47 7.14 -12.25
N CYS A 128 13.64 6.10 -12.22
CA CYS A 128 14.11 4.72 -12.25
C CYS A 128 14.71 4.31 -13.62
N ARG A 129 14.29 4.97 -14.70
CA ARG A 129 14.78 4.73 -16.08
C ARG A 129 16.01 5.54 -16.43
N GLU A 130 16.13 6.75 -15.90
CA GLU A 130 17.23 7.67 -16.22
C GLU A 130 18.52 7.33 -15.46
N HIS A 131 19.66 7.43 -16.17
CA HIS A 131 20.98 7.13 -15.60
C HIS A 131 21.60 8.28 -14.81
N ARG A 132 21.03 9.50 -14.85
CA ARG A 132 21.55 10.68 -14.18
C ARG A 132 20.71 11.06 -12.97
N LEU A 133 21.33 11.01 -11.78
CA LEU A 133 20.79 11.57 -10.55
C LEU A 133 21.35 12.96 -10.35
N GLU A 134 20.52 13.98 -10.38
CA GLU A 134 20.92 15.33 -9.98
C GLU A 134 21.14 15.41 -8.48
N HIS A 135 22.10 16.21 -8.04
CA HIS A 135 22.57 16.36 -6.67
C HIS A 135 21.49 16.77 -5.63
N ARG A 136 20.31 17.21 -6.07
CA ARG A 136 19.22 17.72 -5.20
C ARG A 136 18.35 16.65 -4.56
N THR A 137 18.54 15.35 -4.88
CA THR A 137 17.63 14.28 -4.47
C THR A 137 18.26 13.25 -3.55
N LYS A 138 19.31 13.58 -2.80
CA LYS A 138 20.07 12.62 -1.97
C LYS A 138 19.22 11.80 -0.98
N HIS A 139 18.20 12.39 -0.34
CA HIS A 139 17.35 11.69 0.61
C HIS A 139 16.25 10.82 -0.06
N ILE A 140 15.91 11.15 -1.29
CA ILE A 140 14.94 10.41 -2.12
C ILE A 140 15.67 9.27 -2.86
N ALA A 141 16.94 9.50 -3.17
CA ALA A 141 17.79 8.65 -4.00
C ALA A 141 17.88 7.19 -3.51
N LEU A 142 18.02 6.93 -2.22
CA LEU A 142 18.29 5.57 -1.71
C LEU A 142 17.15 4.59 -2.02
N ARG A 143 15.90 5.04 -1.99
CA ARG A 143 14.71 4.21 -2.27
C ARG A 143 14.55 3.90 -3.75
N TYR A 144 14.86 4.89 -4.60
CA TYR A 144 14.83 4.72 -6.04
C TYR A 144 15.98 3.84 -6.53
N PHE A 145 17.12 3.89 -5.86
CA PHE A 145 18.26 3.02 -6.17
C PHE A 145 17.89 1.56 -6.06
N LEU A 146 17.25 1.15 -4.97
CA LEU A 146 16.87 -0.24 -4.79
C LEU A 146 15.87 -0.71 -5.85
N ALA A 147 14.81 0.07 -6.10
CA ALA A 147 13.81 -0.27 -7.12
C ALA A 147 14.44 -0.36 -8.52
N ARG A 148 15.37 0.54 -8.82
CA ARG A 148 16.15 0.56 -10.06
C ARG A 148 17.08 -0.63 -10.16
N GLU A 149 17.83 -0.93 -9.11
CA GLU A 149 18.75 -2.06 -9.05
C GLU A 149 18.01 -3.38 -9.28
N LEU A 150 16.88 -3.59 -8.60
CA LEU A 150 16.03 -4.75 -8.79
C LEU A 150 15.45 -4.85 -10.20
N GLN A 151 15.11 -3.71 -10.82
CA GLN A 151 14.67 -3.68 -12.21
C GLN A 151 15.82 -4.01 -13.18
N GLN A 152 17.02 -3.48 -12.94
CA GLN A 152 18.20 -3.77 -13.77
C GLN A 152 18.65 -5.22 -13.65
N CYS A 153 18.54 -5.81 -12.47
CA CYS A 153 18.83 -7.23 -12.24
C CYS A 153 17.70 -8.16 -12.73
N GLY A 154 16.63 -7.62 -13.32
CA GLY A 154 15.50 -8.41 -13.79
C GLY A 154 14.66 -9.05 -12.67
N GLN A 155 14.85 -8.62 -11.43
CA GLN A 155 14.12 -9.15 -10.27
C GLN A 155 12.78 -8.46 -10.03
N LEU A 156 12.56 -7.29 -10.63
CA LEU A 156 11.33 -6.51 -10.51
C LEU A 156 11.02 -5.81 -11.83
N ARG A 157 9.76 -5.73 -12.20
CA ARG A 157 9.27 -4.93 -13.32
C ARG A 157 8.42 -3.79 -12.81
N LEU A 158 8.81 -2.54 -13.09
CA LEU A 158 8.01 -1.36 -12.76
C LEU A 158 7.06 -1.02 -13.91
N ALA A 159 5.80 -0.78 -13.60
CA ALA A 159 4.77 -0.40 -14.57
C ALA A 159 3.95 0.78 -14.06
N TYR A 160 3.48 1.61 -14.97
CA TYR A 160 2.56 2.69 -14.65
C TYR A 160 1.14 2.15 -14.48
N VAL A 161 0.44 2.68 -13.49
CA VAL A 161 -0.99 2.51 -13.31
C VAL A 161 -1.63 3.88 -13.06
N ALA A 162 -2.83 4.10 -13.61
CA ALA A 162 -3.59 5.31 -13.27
C ALA A 162 -4.02 5.25 -11.80
N SER A 163 -4.04 6.41 -11.10
CA SER A 163 -4.40 6.48 -9.67
C SER A 163 -5.76 5.85 -9.38
N GLN A 164 -6.72 5.97 -10.29
CA GLN A 164 -8.04 5.33 -10.16
C GLN A 164 -7.98 3.79 -10.13
N ALA A 165 -6.93 3.19 -10.65
CA ALA A 165 -6.70 1.75 -10.66
C ALA A 165 -5.57 1.32 -9.71
N ASN A 166 -4.95 2.26 -8.99
CA ASN A 166 -3.92 1.95 -8.01
C ASN A 166 -4.56 1.51 -6.69
N THR A 167 -4.66 0.21 -6.48
CA THR A 167 -5.24 -0.35 -5.25
C THR A 167 -4.49 0.02 -3.97
N ALA A 168 -3.28 0.55 -4.08
CA ALA A 168 -2.52 1.02 -2.93
C ALA A 168 -3.08 2.33 -2.32
N ASP A 169 -3.91 3.06 -3.04
CA ASP A 169 -4.55 4.30 -2.57
C ASP A 169 -5.42 4.08 -1.31
N ILE A 170 -6.04 2.91 -1.17
CA ILE A 170 -6.83 2.56 0.02
C ILE A 170 -5.99 2.52 1.31
N PHE A 171 -4.67 2.38 1.19
CA PHE A 171 -3.74 2.32 2.32
C PHE A 171 -3.10 3.66 2.69
N THR A 172 -3.32 4.69 1.87
CA THR A 172 -2.63 5.98 2.00
C THR A 172 -3.56 7.17 2.10
N LYS A 173 -4.82 7.04 1.62
CA LYS A 173 -5.76 8.15 1.47
C LYS A 173 -7.10 7.87 2.15
N ALA A 174 -7.72 8.92 2.66
CA ALA A 174 -9.13 8.89 3.03
C ALA A 174 -9.96 8.94 1.74
N LEU A 175 -10.68 7.88 1.43
CA LEU A 175 -11.43 7.73 0.19
C LEU A 175 -12.91 8.05 0.40
N GLN A 176 -13.56 8.51 -0.66
CA GLN A 176 -15.02 8.57 -0.74
C GLN A 176 -15.62 7.15 -0.71
N PRO A 177 -16.86 6.96 -0.21
CA PRO A 177 -17.45 5.64 -0.05
C PRO A 177 -17.47 4.80 -1.34
N CYS A 178 -17.75 5.41 -2.49
CA CYS A 178 -17.77 4.72 -3.79
C CYS A 178 -16.38 4.22 -4.20
N ASP A 179 -15.35 5.02 -4.03
CA ASP A 179 -13.97 4.64 -4.33
C ASP A 179 -13.47 3.56 -3.36
N HIS A 180 -13.78 3.72 -2.08
CA HIS A 180 -13.45 2.73 -1.07
C HIS A 180 -14.04 1.36 -1.42
N GLN A 181 -15.34 1.30 -1.75
CA GLN A 181 -16.00 0.06 -2.13
C GLN A 181 -15.41 -0.55 -3.41
N ARG A 182 -15.10 0.28 -4.41
CA ARG A 182 -14.41 -0.15 -5.63
C ARG A 182 -13.07 -0.82 -5.30
N PHE A 183 -12.25 -0.19 -4.47
CA PHE A 183 -10.96 -0.77 -4.09
C PHE A 183 -11.12 -2.04 -3.23
N CYS A 184 -12.12 -2.12 -2.35
CA CYS A 184 -12.43 -3.36 -1.64
C CYS A 184 -12.68 -4.51 -2.62
N THR A 185 -13.51 -4.29 -3.65
CA THR A 185 -13.75 -5.29 -4.71
C THR A 185 -12.46 -5.65 -5.46
N MET A 186 -11.64 -4.64 -5.81
CA MET A 186 -10.35 -4.88 -6.48
C MET A 186 -9.36 -5.66 -5.62
N LEU A 187 -9.44 -5.57 -4.29
CA LEU A 187 -8.65 -6.35 -3.33
C LEU A 187 -9.22 -7.77 -3.08
N ALA A 188 -10.31 -8.13 -3.78
CA ALA A 188 -11.05 -9.36 -3.57
C ALA A 188 -11.69 -9.48 -2.16
N LEU A 189 -12.13 -8.38 -1.59
CA LEU A 189 -13.02 -8.33 -0.44
C LEU A 189 -14.47 -8.43 -0.91
N MET A 190 -15.12 -9.54 -0.60
CA MET A 190 -16.50 -9.86 -0.98
C MET A 190 -17.25 -10.50 0.18
#